data_4d94fbdd4877c737efc9c471959c7791
#
_entry.id   4d94fbdd4877c737efc9c471959c7791
#
_cell.length_a   1.000
_cell.length_b   1.000
_cell.length_c   1.000
_cell.angle_alpha   90.00
_cell.angle_beta   90.00
_cell.angle_gamma   90.00
#
_symmetry.space_group_name_H-M   'P 1'
#
loop_
_entity.id
_entity.type
_entity.pdbx_description
1 polymer ?
#
loop_
_entity_poly.entity_id
_entity_poly.type
_entity_poly.pdbx_seq_one_letter_code
_entity_poly.pdbx_strand_id
1 'polypeptide(L)'
;MPSPPSPESPATALIALDWGTSSLRAYRLDPAGRTLEQRHSPHGITQLPVAGAEGFVQALQLLAGDWLAAWPRAPLLACGMVGSAQGWREAPYVAVPSDFAGLAGRLVTVPVGSGRTLLIVPGLIEHREGLPNVMRGEETQIAGALALQAVDDLGLIGLPGTHSKWARVADGRVVAFDTYMTGEVYAA
;
A
#
# COMPACT_ATOMS: atom_id res chain seq x y z
N MET A 1 -10.86 1.29 29.06
CA MET A 1 -9.78 0.48 28.47
C MET A 1 -10.42 -0.58 27.61
N PRO A 2 -10.04 -0.76 26.33
CA PRO A 2 -10.52 -1.89 25.55
C PRO A 2 -10.05 -3.19 26.20
N SER A 3 -10.93 -4.18 26.29
CA SER A 3 -10.59 -5.51 26.81
C SER A 3 -9.48 -6.15 25.95
N PRO A 4 -8.52 -6.85 26.54
CA PRO A 4 -7.53 -7.59 25.76
C PRO A 4 -8.24 -8.64 24.89
N PRO A 5 -7.74 -8.92 23.69
CA PRO A 5 -8.31 -9.92 22.80
C PRO A 5 -8.34 -11.28 23.50
N SER A 6 -9.45 -12.02 23.34
CA SER A 6 -9.58 -13.37 23.86
C SER A 6 -8.47 -14.28 23.29
N PRO A 7 -8.00 -15.29 24.08
CA PRO A 7 -6.91 -16.19 23.64
C PRO A 7 -7.20 -17.02 22.38
N GLU A 8 -8.45 -17.04 21.90
CA GLU A 8 -8.88 -17.72 20.67
C GLU A 8 -8.88 -16.84 19.41
N SER A 9 -8.57 -15.53 19.53
CA SER A 9 -8.51 -14.65 18.37
C SER A 9 -7.21 -14.92 17.60
N PRO A 10 -7.29 -15.15 16.26
CA PRO A 10 -6.09 -15.39 15.45
C PRO A 10 -5.10 -14.24 15.60
N ALA A 11 -3.82 -14.60 15.76
CA ALA A 11 -2.76 -13.62 15.97
C ALA A 11 -2.71 -12.61 14.79
N THR A 12 -2.68 -11.33 15.11
CA THR A 12 -2.46 -10.29 14.11
C THR A 12 -0.96 -10.20 13.79
N ALA A 13 -0.60 -10.53 12.56
CA ALA A 13 0.79 -10.50 12.10
C ALA A 13 1.16 -9.18 11.43
N LEU A 14 0.18 -8.48 10.83
CA LEU A 14 0.38 -7.24 10.09
C LEU A 14 -0.89 -6.39 10.09
N ILE A 15 -0.73 -5.09 10.22
CA ILE A 15 -1.76 -4.09 9.88
C ILE A 15 -1.29 -3.42 8.58
N ALA A 16 -2.00 -3.69 7.49
CA ALA A 16 -1.70 -3.16 6.16
C ALA A 16 -2.67 -2.02 5.82
N LEU A 17 -2.17 -0.99 5.14
CA LEU A 17 -2.92 0.18 4.74
C LEU A 17 -2.80 0.38 3.22
N ASP A 18 -3.93 0.44 2.52
CA ASP A 18 -4.03 0.95 1.16
C ASP A 18 -4.50 2.40 1.26
N TRP A 19 -3.57 3.34 1.09
CA TRP A 19 -3.82 4.76 1.29
C TRP A 19 -3.78 5.52 -0.03
N GLY A 20 -4.93 5.63 -0.64
CA GLY A 20 -5.11 6.27 -1.93
C GLY A 20 -5.32 7.79 -1.85
N THR A 21 -5.66 8.38 -2.99
CA THR A 21 -5.95 9.81 -3.12
C THR A 21 -7.19 10.21 -2.32
N SER A 22 -8.30 9.45 -2.45
CA SER A 22 -9.61 9.79 -1.90
C SER A 22 -10.07 8.88 -0.77
N SER A 23 -9.33 7.80 -0.47
CA SER A 23 -9.75 6.82 0.54
C SER A 23 -8.57 6.16 1.22
N LEU A 24 -8.82 5.68 2.43
CA LEU A 24 -7.92 4.86 3.23
C LEU A 24 -8.62 3.55 3.58
N ARG A 25 -7.99 2.42 3.26
CA ARG A 25 -8.41 1.08 3.69
C ARG A 25 -7.37 0.50 4.64
N ALA A 26 -7.84 -0.17 5.67
CA ALA A 26 -6.98 -0.88 6.61
C ALA A 26 -7.36 -2.36 6.65
N TYR A 27 -6.36 -3.21 6.71
CA TYR A 27 -6.50 -4.67 6.75
C TYR A 27 -5.71 -5.21 7.94
N ARG A 28 -6.34 -6.04 8.73
CA ARG A 28 -5.68 -6.79 9.77
C ARG A 28 -5.47 -8.21 9.28
N LEU A 29 -4.21 -8.62 9.16
CA LEU A 29 -3.81 -9.88 8.54
C LEU A 29 -3.26 -10.85 9.57
N ASP A 30 -3.52 -12.15 9.38
CA ASP A 30 -2.93 -13.24 10.15
C ASP A 30 -1.53 -13.63 9.58
N PRO A 31 -0.78 -14.54 10.25
CA PRO A 31 0.51 -14.99 9.76
C PRO A 31 0.49 -15.70 8.40
N ALA A 32 -0.66 -16.17 7.95
CA ALA A 32 -0.84 -16.76 6.62
C ALA A 32 -1.25 -15.74 5.55
N GLY A 33 -1.30 -14.44 5.92
CA GLY A 33 -1.70 -13.36 5.02
C GLY A 33 -3.22 -13.25 4.79
N ARG A 34 -4.04 -14.00 5.54
CA ARG A 34 -5.49 -13.92 5.40
C ARG A 34 -6.03 -12.69 6.12
N THR A 35 -6.99 -12.03 5.49
CA THR A 35 -7.66 -10.86 6.07
C THR A 35 -8.58 -11.29 7.21
N LEU A 36 -8.27 -10.86 8.43
CA LEU A 36 -9.08 -11.07 9.62
C LEU A 36 -10.17 -10.02 9.76
N GLU A 37 -9.85 -8.78 9.39
CA GLU A 37 -10.77 -7.65 9.44
C GLU A 37 -10.34 -6.60 8.41
N GLN A 38 -11.32 -5.89 7.82
CA GLN A 38 -11.09 -4.78 6.90
C GLN A 38 -11.91 -3.57 7.36
N ARG A 39 -11.34 -2.38 7.23
CA ARG A 39 -12.00 -1.10 7.47
C ARG A 39 -11.75 -0.13 6.32
N HIS A 40 -12.64 0.83 6.19
CA HIS A 40 -12.58 1.86 5.15
C HIS A 40 -12.91 3.23 5.75
N SER A 41 -12.25 4.27 5.23
CA SER A 41 -12.45 5.67 5.57
C SER A 41 -12.32 6.55 4.32
N PRO A 42 -13.05 7.68 4.22
CA PRO A 42 -12.89 8.66 3.15
C PRO A 42 -11.60 9.49 3.27
N HIS A 43 -10.78 9.27 4.31
CA HIS A 43 -9.58 10.06 4.55
C HIS A 43 -8.39 9.61 3.69
N GLY A 44 -8.53 9.71 2.34
CA GLY A 44 -7.40 9.67 1.42
C GLY A 44 -6.47 10.88 1.64
N ILE A 45 -5.35 10.94 0.93
CA ILE A 45 -4.34 12.00 1.13
C ILE A 45 -4.88 13.42 0.86
N THR A 46 -5.95 13.55 0.06
CA THR A 46 -6.61 14.83 -0.25
C THR A 46 -7.77 15.16 0.68
N GLN A 47 -8.16 14.26 1.59
CA GLN A 47 -9.32 14.40 2.46
C GLN A 47 -8.96 14.09 3.93
N LEU A 48 -7.82 14.56 4.38
CA LEU A 48 -7.37 14.36 5.75
C LEU A 48 -8.23 15.17 6.72
N PRO A 49 -8.41 14.69 7.99
CA PRO A 49 -9.17 15.42 9.02
C PRO A 49 -8.63 16.83 9.29
N VAL A 50 -7.31 16.99 9.26
CA VAL A 50 -6.60 18.27 9.34
C VAL A 50 -5.42 18.26 8.37
N ALA A 51 -4.91 19.45 8.05
CA ALA A 51 -3.78 19.57 7.12
C ALA A 51 -2.46 19.06 7.70
N GLY A 52 -1.56 18.59 6.84
CA GLY A 52 -0.19 18.23 7.18
C GLY A 52 -0.04 16.86 7.85
N ALA A 53 1.12 16.61 8.45
CA ALA A 53 1.47 15.30 9.02
C ALA A 53 0.51 14.84 10.13
N GLU A 54 -0.03 15.78 10.91
CA GLU A 54 -1.03 15.51 11.95
C GLU A 54 -2.29 14.87 11.38
N GLY A 55 -2.74 15.30 10.19
CA GLY A 55 -3.92 14.75 9.53
C GLY A 55 -3.79 13.26 9.19
N PHE A 56 -2.59 12.82 8.80
CA PHE A 56 -2.34 11.39 8.58
C PHE A 56 -2.40 10.59 9.89
N VAL A 57 -1.82 11.11 10.96
CA VAL A 57 -1.88 10.48 12.28
C VAL A 57 -3.33 10.36 12.74
N GLN A 58 -4.13 11.43 12.62
CA GLN A 58 -5.53 11.43 13.01
C GLN A 58 -6.37 10.46 12.15
N ALA A 59 -6.17 10.45 10.82
CA ALA A 59 -6.87 9.53 9.94
C ALA A 59 -6.59 8.06 10.30
N LEU A 60 -5.33 7.73 10.60
CA LEU A 60 -4.92 6.41 11.06
C LEU A 60 -5.56 6.04 12.41
N GLN A 61 -5.55 6.98 13.36
CA GLN A 61 -6.16 6.76 14.68
C GLN A 61 -7.67 6.58 14.62
N LEU A 62 -8.37 7.38 13.78
CA LEU A 62 -9.80 7.25 13.58
C LEU A 62 -10.20 5.91 12.97
N LEU A 63 -9.39 5.37 12.04
CA LEU A 63 -9.72 4.13 11.35
C LEU A 63 -9.28 2.88 12.12
N ALA A 64 -8.11 2.90 12.74
CA ALA A 64 -7.45 1.70 13.28
C ALA A 64 -6.85 1.89 14.67
N GLY A 65 -7.20 2.96 15.39
CA GLY A 65 -6.60 3.28 16.71
C GLY A 65 -6.78 2.18 17.75
N ASP A 66 -7.93 1.51 17.76
CA ASP A 66 -8.20 0.35 18.62
C ASP A 66 -7.32 -0.87 18.24
N TRP A 67 -7.07 -1.11 16.93
CA TRP A 67 -6.13 -2.14 16.50
C TRP A 67 -4.71 -1.81 16.92
N LEU A 68 -4.32 -0.52 16.80
CA LEU A 68 -3.00 -0.08 17.22
C LEU A 68 -2.78 -0.28 18.72
N ALA A 69 -3.82 -0.09 19.53
CA ALA A 69 -3.79 -0.32 20.97
C ALA A 69 -3.79 -1.82 21.33
N ALA A 70 -4.63 -2.61 20.65
CA ALA A 70 -4.77 -4.04 20.93
C ALA A 70 -3.55 -4.87 20.46
N TRP A 71 -2.91 -4.47 19.35
CA TRP A 71 -1.74 -5.16 18.79
C TRP A 71 -0.54 -4.22 18.65
N PRO A 72 0.05 -3.75 19.76
CA PRO A 72 1.12 -2.74 19.74
C PRO A 72 2.41 -3.22 19.07
N ARG A 73 2.59 -4.53 18.90
CA ARG A 73 3.77 -5.12 18.26
C ARG A 73 3.55 -5.47 16.77
N ALA A 74 2.31 -5.45 16.27
CA ALA A 74 2.05 -5.73 14.87
C ALA A 74 2.70 -4.66 14.00
N PRO A 75 3.50 -5.03 12.99
CA PRO A 75 4.05 -4.09 12.02
C PRO A 75 2.95 -3.29 11.34
N LEU A 76 3.27 -2.07 10.90
CA LEU A 76 2.41 -1.23 10.07
C LEU A 76 3.06 -1.07 8.71
N LEU A 77 2.32 -1.39 7.66
CA LEU A 77 2.77 -1.24 6.27
C LEU A 77 1.72 -0.48 5.47
N ALA A 78 2.14 0.51 4.71
CA ALA A 78 1.26 1.27 3.82
C ALA A 78 1.77 1.23 2.38
N CYS A 79 0.86 1.15 1.42
CA CYS A 79 1.10 1.35 0.00
C CYS A 79 0.21 2.45 -0.56
N GLY A 80 0.46 2.88 -1.78
CA GLY A 80 -0.35 3.87 -2.48
C GLY A 80 0.12 5.30 -2.30
N MET A 81 -0.79 6.24 -2.50
CA MET A 81 -0.49 7.67 -2.61
C MET A 81 0.08 8.31 -1.34
N VAL A 82 -0.01 7.64 -0.20
CA VAL A 82 0.66 8.05 1.06
C VAL A 82 2.17 8.23 0.88
N GLY A 83 2.78 7.50 -0.07
CA GLY A 83 4.20 7.57 -0.44
C GLY A 83 4.51 8.50 -1.61
N SER A 84 3.55 9.29 -2.10
CA SER A 84 3.79 10.29 -3.15
C SER A 84 4.40 11.58 -2.58
N ALA A 85 4.83 12.50 -3.46
CA ALA A 85 5.31 13.82 -3.06
C ALA A 85 4.26 14.65 -2.29
N GLN A 86 2.95 14.39 -2.53
CA GLN A 86 1.83 14.99 -1.79
C GLN A 86 1.38 14.14 -0.60
N GLY A 87 1.97 12.97 -0.38
CA GLY A 87 1.62 12.05 0.70
C GLY A 87 2.26 12.42 2.04
N TRP A 88 2.21 11.49 2.98
CA TRP A 88 2.80 11.69 4.31
C TRP A 88 4.31 11.80 4.27
N ARG A 89 4.94 10.94 3.51
CA ARG A 89 6.37 10.93 3.26
C ARG A 89 6.66 10.38 1.89
N GLU A 90 7.39 11.11 1.09
CA GLU A 90 7.77 10.63 -0.23
C GLU A 90 8.67 9.40 -0.12
N ALA A 91 8.22 8.32 -0.75
CA ALA A 91 9.00 7.11 -0.96
C ALA A 91 9.56 7.12 -2.40
N PRO A 92 10.86 6.87 -2.58
CA PRO A 92 11.47 6.87 -3.91
C PRO A 92 10.86 5.77 -4.78
N TYR A 93 10.93 5.96 -6.10
CA TYR A 93 10.60 4.88 -7.02
C TYR A 93 11.77 3.90 -7.17
N VAL A 94 11.44 2.63 -7.36
CA VAL A 94 12.39 1.56 -7.72
C VAL A 94 12.28 1.31 -9.22
N ALA A 95 13.40 1.31 -9.91
CA ALA A 95 13.42 1.06 -11.36
C ALA A 95 13.11 -0.41 -11.67
N VAL A 96 12.31 -0.65 -12.72
CA VAL A 96 12.12 -1.99 -13.26
C VAL A 96 13.37 -2.39 -14.10
N PRO A 97 13.75 -3.70 -14.17
CA PRO A 97 13.08 -4.84 -13.53
C PRO A 97 13.27 -4.89 -12.02
N SER A 98 12.19 -5.14 -11.28
CA SER A 98 12.22 -5.22 -9.82
C SER A 98 11.34 -6.35 -9.28
N ASP A 99 11.81 -6.99 -8.22
CA ASP A 99 11.10 -7.96 -7.40
C ASP A 99 10.71 -7.37 -6.04
N PHE A 100 10.13 -8.20 -5.17
CA PHE A 100 9.75 -7.76 -3.81
C PHE A 100 10.92 -7.44 -2.89
N ALA A 101 12.06 -8.13 -3.08
CA ALA A 101 13.25 -7.83 -2.30
C ALA A 101 13.76 -6.42 -2.61
N GLY A 102 13.68 -6.02 -3.89
CA GLY A 102 13.99 -4.65 -4.33
C GLY A 102 13.10 -3.61 -3.68
N LEU A 103 11.79 -3.86 -3.59
CA LEU A 103 10.83 -2.98 -2.91
C LEU A 103 11.06 -2.96 -1.40
N ALA A 104 11.21 -4.14 -0.77
CA ALA A 104 11.41 -4.27 0.68
C ALA A 104 12.70 -3.57 1.16
N GLY A 105 13.75 -3.58 0.33
CA GLY A 105 15.01 -2.89 0.62
C GLY A 105 14.93 -1.35 0.55
N ARG A 106 13.82 -0.78 0.09
CA ARG A 106 13.61 0.66 -0.11
C ARG A 106 12.41 1.22 0.66
N LEU A 107 11.86 0.47 1.63
CA LEU A 107 10.80 0.94 2.50
C LEU A 107 11.18 2.24 3.21
N VAL A 108 10.26 3.19 3.26
CA VAL A 108 10.44 4.46 3.97
C VAL A 108 9.71 4.41 5.32
N THR A 109 10.33 4.92 6.36
CA THR A 109 9.81 4.89 7.72
C THR A 109 9.22 6.23 8.13
N VAL A 110 8.05 6.22 8.79
CA VAL A 110 7.39 7.39 9.36
C VAL A 110 6.98 7.11 10.81
N PRO A 111 7.34 7.96 11.78
CA PRO A 111 6.84 7.84 13.14
C PRO A 111 5.33 8.11 13.18
N VAL A 112 4.57 7.25 13.88
CA VAL A 112 3.11 7.39 14.02
C VAL A 112 2.68 7.62 15.49
N GLY A 113 3.61 7.95 16.34
CA GLY A 113 3.39 8.13 17.78
C GLY A 113 3.58 6.85 18.58
N SER A 114 3.62 6.98 19.91
CA SER A 114 3.77 5.86 20.87
C SER A 114 4.94 4.91 20.57
N GLY A 115 6.03 5.43 19.99
CA GLY A 115 7.20 4.64 19.62
C GLY A 115 7.00 3.72 18.40
N ARG A 116 5.87 3.84 17.69
CA ARG A 116 5.56 3.03 16.51
C ARG A 116 6.01 3.71 15.23
N THR A 117 6.27 2.89 14.24
CA THR A 117 6.70 3.30 12.90
C THR A 117 5.80 2.66 11.86
N LEU A 118 5.38 3.47 10.88
CA LEU A 118 4.75 3.01 9.64
C LEU A 118 5.83 2.84 8.58
N LEU A 119 5.81 1.71 7.88
CA LEU A 119 6.62 1.44 6.69
C LEU A 119 5.80 1.81 5.46
N ILE A 120 6.37 2.56 4.53
CA ILE A 120 5.72 2.94 3.26
C ILE A 120 6.43 2.24 2.12
N VAL A 121 5.66 1.51 1.30
CA VAL A 121 6.16 0.80 0.12
C VAL A 121 6.49 1.82 -0.97
N PRO A 122 7.68 1.74 -1.61
CA PRO A 122 8.03 2.58 -2.76
C PRO A 122 7.21 2.19 -3.99
N GLY A 123 7.03 3.13 -4.92
CA GLY A 123 6.45 2.83 -6.24
C GLY A 123 7.46 2.20 -7.18
N LEU A 124 7.01 1.85 -8.40
CA LEU A 124 7.88 1.42 -9.49
C LEU A 124 7.97 2.49 -10.58
N ILE A 125 9.13 2.57 -11.22
CA ILE A 125 9.39 3.45 -12.36
C ILE A 125 10.00 2.65 -13.52
N GLU A 126 9.48 2.88 -14.71
CA GLU A 126 10.07 2.44 -15.96
C GLU A 126 10.61 3.65 -16.71
N HIS A 127 11.91 3.69 -16.95
CA HIS A 127 12.55 4.74 -17.73
C HIS A 127 12.38 4.42 -19.22
N ARG A 128 11.70 5.31 -19.95
CA ARG A 128 11.49 5.25 -21.41
C ARG A 128 12.00 6.53 -22.02
N GLU A 129 12.20 6.52 -23.34
CA GLU A 129 12.42 7.78 -24.09
C GLU A 129 11.20 8.70 -23.91
N GLY A 130 11.46 9.93 -23.49
CA GLY A 130 10.43 10.91 -23.13
C GLY A 130 10.08 10.92 -21.65
N LEU A 131 8.80 10.68 -21.31
CA LEU A 131 8.33 10.70 -19.94
C LEU A 131 8.46 9.33 -19.28
N PRO A 132 8.94 9.28 -18.01
CA PRO A 132 8.97 8.03 -17.26
C PRO A 132 7.55 7.53 -16.99
N ASN A 133 7.37 6.22 -17.01
CA ASN A 133 6.14 5.57 -16.60
C ASN A 133 6.24 5.16 -15.13
N VAL A 134 5.22 5.44 -14.32
CA VAL A 134 5.25 5.18 -12.88
C VAL A 134 3.98 4.48 -12.40
N MET A 135 4.11 3.68 -11.33
CA MET A 135 2.98 3.17 -10.56
C MET A 135 3.24 3.33 -9.07
N ARG A 136 2.16 3.47 -8.29
CA ARG A 136 2.25 3.57 -6.83
C ARG A 136 0.98 3.02 -6.19
N GLY A 137 1.14 1.85 -5.54
CA GLY A 137 0.08 1.03 -4.96
C GLY A 137 -0.11 -0.27 -5.72
N GLU A 138 -0.10 -0.22 -7.04
CA GLU A 138 -0.28 -1.40 -7.92
C GLU A 138 0.87 -2.41 -7.79
N GLU A 139 2.11 -1.95 -7.51
CA GLU A 139 3.25 -2.82 -7.23
C GLU A 139 2.97 -3.79 -6.07
N THR A 140 2.25 -3.33 -5.04
CA THR A 140 1.89 -4.15 -3.89
C THR A 140 0.82 -5.19 -4.25
N GLN A 141 -0.11 -4.84 -5.14
CA GLN A 141 -1.13 -5.78 -5.65
C GLN A 141 -0.49 -6.86 -6.53
N ILE A 142 0.45 -6.48 -7.41
CA ILE A 142 1.22 -7.42 -8.23
C ILE A 142 2.02 -8.36 -7.31
N ALA A 143 2.65 -7.79 -6.27
CA ALA A 143 3.36 -8.51 -5.23
C ALA A 143 2.50 -9.63 -4.63
N GLY A 144 1.29 -9.27 -4.20
CA GLY A 144 0.34 -10.20 -3.63
C GLY A 144 -0.09 -11.29 -4.63
N ALA A 145 -0.36 -10.91 -5.88
CA ALA A 145 -0.79 -11.85 -6.91
C ALA A 145 0.29 -12.93 -7.20
N LEU A 146 1.55 -12.51 -7.28
CA LEU A 146 2.67 -13.43 -7.47
C LEU A 146 2.91 -14.33 -6.24
N ALA A 147 2.87 -13.74 -5.03
CA ALA A 147 3.06 -14.49 -3.78
C ALA A 147 1.96 -15.53 -3.55
N LEU A 148 0.74 -15.25 -3.97
CA LEU A 148 -0.41 -16.17 -3.90
C LEU A 148 -0.46 -17.15 -5.07
N GLN A 149 0.52 -17.13 -5.98
CA GLN A 149 0.51 -17.92 -7.21
C GLN A 149 -0.80 -17.76 -8.03
N ALA A 150 -1.42 -16.57 -7.92
CA ALA A 150 -2.62 -16.23 -8.67
C ALA A 150 -2.32 -15.91 -10.15
N VAL A 151 -1.06 -15.76 -10.48
CA VAL A 151 -0.53 -15.54 -11.84
C VAL A 151 0.72 -16.37 -12.04
N ASP A 152 1.00 -16.76 -13.27
CA ASP A 152 2.23 -17.47 -13.63
C ASP A 152 3.45 -16.55 -13.52
N ASP A 153 4.65 -17.12 -13.37
CA ASP A 153 5.92 -16.40 -13.32
C ASP A 153 6.23 -15.62 -14.61
N LEU A 154 5.54 -15.94 -15.70
CA LEU A 154 5.55 -15.19 -16.95
C LEU A 154 4.11 -14.84 -17.32
N GLY A 155 3.76 -13.55 -17.26
CA GLY A 155 2.39 -13.16 -17.52
C GLY A 155 2.18 -11.67 -17.67
N LEU A 156 0.93 -11.32 -17.97
CA LEU A 156 0.43 -9.96 -18.05
C LEU A 156 -0.65 -9.76 -16.99
N ILE A 157 -0.46 -8.77 -16.13
CA ILE A 157 -1.41 -8.41 -15.06
C ILE A 157 -2.05 -7.09 -15.41
N GLY A 158 -3.38 -7.07 -15.57
CA GLY A 158 -4.17 -5.87 -15.76
C GLY A 158 -4.73 -5.38 -14.41
N LEU A 159 -4.47 -4.13 -14.06
CA LEU A 159 -4.91 -3.46 -12.83
C LEU A 159 -5.77 -2.26 -13.20
N PRO A 160 -7.11 -2.41 -13.23
CA PRO A 160 -8.00 -1.30 -13.54
C PRO A 160 -7.98 -0.25 -12.43
N GLY A 161 -8.11 1.02 -12.81
CA GLY A 161 -8.10 2.16 -11.88
C GLY A 161 -8.40 3.46 -12.61
N THR A 162 -8.17 4.60 -11.94
CA THR A 162 -8.17 5.93 -12.58
C THR A 162 -7.24 5.92 -13.79
N HIS A 163 -6.03 5.39 -13.59
CA HIS A 163 -5.07 5.04 -14.63
C HIS A 163 -4.83 3.54 -14.56
N SER A 164 -5.33 2.78 -15.52
CA SER A 164 -5.10 1.33 -15.56
C SER A 164 -3.64 1.01 -15.87
N LYS A 165 -3.10 0.02 -15.15
CA LYS A 165 -1.76 -0.49 -15.37
C LYS A 165 -1.82 -1.88 -16.01
N TRP A 166 -0.93 -2.12 -16.97
CA TRP A 166 -0.73 -3.41 -17.60
C TRP A 166 0.72 -3.82 -17.41
N ALA A 167 0.96 -4.62 -16.38
CA ALA A 167 2.30 -5.01 -15.96
C ALA A 167 2.68 -6.36 -16.55
N ARG A 168 3.86 -6.41 -17.17
CA ARG A 168 4.51 -7.66 -17.59
C ARG A 168 5.37 -8.17 -16.45
N VAL A 169 5.17 -9.42 -16.10
CA VAL A 169 5.97 -10.13 -15.09
C VAL A 169 6.75 -11.26 -15.73
N ALA A 170 7.99 -11.43 -15.29
CA ALA A 170 8.88 -12.52 -15.69
C ALA A 170 9.80 -12.85 -14.52
N ASP A 171 9.97 -14.14 -14.23
CA ASP A 171 10.84 -14.66 -13.17
C ASP A 171 10.58 -13.99 -11.80
N GLY A 172 9.30 -13.79 -11.44
CA GLY A 172 8.89 -13.16 -10.20
C GLY A 172 9.17 -11.64 -10.11
N ARG A 173 9.45 -10.97 -11.25
CA ARG A 173 9.76 -9.54 -11.35
C ARG A 173 8.77 -8.81 -12.22
N VAL A 174 8.49 -7.57 -11.89
CA VAL A 174 7.89 -6.62 -12.84
C VAL A 174 8.99 -6.17 -13.78
N VAL A 175 8.86 -6.48 -15.08
CA VAL A 175 9.89 -6.16 -16.08
C VAL A 175 9.56 -4.94 -16.90
N ALA A 176 8.27 -4.64 -17.09
CA ALA A 176 7.78 -3.45 -17.78
C ALA A 176 6.31 -3.23 -17.47
N PHE A 177 5.77 -2.05 -17.73
CA PHE A 177 4.32 -1.81 -17.61
C PHE A 177 3.86 -0.65 -18.48
N ASP A 178 2.60 -0.70 -18.90
CA ASP A 178 1.93 0.36 -19.65
C ASP A 178 0.83 0.99 -18.81
N THR A 179 0.62 2.30 -18.99
CA THR A 179 -0.40 3.08 -18.28
C THR A 179 -1.39 3.66 -19.26
N TYR A 180 -2.68 3.51 -18.98
CA TYR A 180 -3.77 4.04 -19.78
C TYR A 180 -4.75 4.83 -18.91
N MET A 181 -5.10 6.04 -19.35
CA MET A 181 -6.15 6.84 -18.73
C MET A 181 -7.51 6.20 -19.04
N THR A 182 -8.04 5.42 -18.11
CA THR A 182 -9.30 4.68 -18.29
C THR A 182 -10.40 5.21 -17.38
N GLY A 183 -10.29 5.02 -16.07
CA GLY A 183 -11.29 5.51 -15.12
C GLY A 183 -11.43 7.03 -15.13
N GLU A 184 -10.34 7.76 -15.34
CA GLU A 184 -10.36 9.22 -15.46
C GLU A 184 -11.17 9.68 -16.67
N VAL A 185 -10.92 9.08 -17.84
CA VAL A 185 -11.68 9.41 -19.07
C VAL A 185 -13.14 8.97 -18.96
N TYR A 186 -13.41 7.85 -18.30
CA TYR A 186 -14.79 7.38 -18.09
C TYR A 186 -15.60 8.32 -17.16
N ALA A 187 -14.93 8.99 -16.21
CA ALA A 187 -15.57 9.89 -15.25
C ALA A 187 -15.71 11.34 -15.77
N ALA A 188 -15.10 11.68 -16.91
CA ALA A 188 -15.17 13.00 -17.54
C ALA A 188 -16.38 13.14 -18.44
#